data_c8886561d24eadfba9f22563e48b427a
#
_entry.id   c8886561d24eadfba9f22563e48b427a
#
_cell.length_a   1.000
_cell.length_b   1.000
_cell.length_c   1.000
_cell.angle_alpha   90.00
_cell.angle_beta   90.00
_cell.angle_gamma   90.00
#
_symmetry.space_group_name_H-M   'P 1'
#
loop_
_entity.id
_entity.type
_entity.pdbx_description
1 polymer ?
#
loop_
_entity_poly.entity_id
_entity_poly.type
_entity_poly.pdbx_seq_one_letter_code
_entity_poly.pdbx_strand_id
1 'polypeptide(L)'
;MNSKIRNIVLFVSTVFVLLSCAGESKTTPNKDKAEEMFQRVWELYRVPKHGLFSEYYPSSHRPDLTYFNDSTRQAQEVSYLWPMSGVFSSAVLMAAIEPEKYTVYVDSMVMAMERYYDTTRVPFGYQAYPVQFGKVDRYYDDNGLVGIDYIDSYLVTKNPHYLEKAKQVLTFILSGWDENFEGAVSWLEGVKDQKPACSNGKAMVLALKLYEATKDEYYLEVGKKFYHWIDKYLKDPERGVVWNSWLTTTSAVCPDLYTYNTGTLLQAAVALYNYTGEQAYLDNAKFLAEGSYKVFFKYTEDGIPYIADLPWFNLVLFRGYHDLYNVTGDSKYVDTMIKGLDYAWDHARDQAGLMYHDWTGRTDEKRKPKWLLDASCVPEYYARVAIIKGEVTNRKMK
;
A
#
# COMPACT_ATOMS: atom_id res chain seq x y z
N MET A 1 -5.46 -36.40 -92.98
CA MET A 1 -5.82 -34.98 -92.83
C MET A 1 -5.79 -34.60 -91.38
N ASN A 2 -4.70 -34.05 -90.90
CA ASN A 2 -4.40 -33.85 -89.52
C ASN A 2 -4.62 -32.39 -89.07
N SER A 3 -5.46 -32.16 -88.12
CA SER A 3 -5.57 -30.87 -87.43
C SER A 3 -4.84 -30.96 -86.07
N LYS A 4 -3.82 -30.12 -85.89
CA LYS A 4 -3.08 -29.93 -84.66
C LYS A 4 -3.83 -28.95 -83.77
N ILE A 5 -4.31 -29.39 -82.60
CA ILE A 5 -4.82 -28.52 -81.57
C ILE A 5 -3.64 -28.10 -80.67
N ARG A 6 -3.40 -26.79 -80.58
CA ARG A 6 -2.40 -26.17 -79.73
C ARG A 6 -3.06 -25.84 -78.36
N ASN A 7 -2.65 -26.55 -77.37
CA ASN A 7 -3.05 -26.21 -75.95
C ASN A 7 -2.28 -24.99 -75.47
N ILE A 8 -2.99 -23.92 -75.22
CA ILE A 8 -2.49 -22.75 -74.47
C ILE A 8 -2.72 -22.99 -73.01
N VAL A 9 -1.64 -23.16 -72.26
CA VAL A 9 -1.68 -23.24 -70.80
C VAL A 9 -1.60 -21.80 -70.29
N LEU A 10 -2.71 -21.34 -69.67
CA LEU A 10 -2.75 -20.05 -68.97
C LEU A 10 -2.18 -20.24 -67.55
N PHE A 11 -1.03 -19.67 -67.26
CA PHE A 11 -0.51 -19.56 -65.94
C PHE A 11 -1.22 -18.39 -65.18
N VAL A 12 -2.13 -18.70 -64.28
CA VAL A 12 -2.72 -17.71 -63.38
C VAL A 12 -1.79 -17.62 -62.14
N SER A 13 -0.99 -16.55 -62.09
CA SER A 13 -0.16 -16.23 -60.93
C SER A 13 -1.06 -15.62 -59.83
N THR A 14 -1.44 -16.42 -58.86
CA THR A 14 -2.14 -15.94 -57.65
C THR A 14 -1.10 -15.26 -56.77
N VAL A 15 -1.08 -13.93 -56.74
CA VAL A 15 -0.31 -13.15 -55.81
C VAL A 15 -1.06 -13.21 -54.45
N PHE A 16 -0.54 -14.00 -53.52
CA PHE A 16 -0.96 -13.94 -52.10
C PHE A 16 -0.40 -12.65 -51.49
N VAL A 17 -1.23 -11.62 -51.37
CA VAL A 17 -0.94 -10.48 -50.51
C VAL A 17 -1.12 -10.95 -49.09
N LEU A 18 -0.03 -11.27 -48.42
CA LEU A 18 -0.01 -11.41 -46.93
C LEU A 18 -0.24 -10.02 -46.35
N LEU A 19 -1.50 -9.71 -46.03
CA LEU A 19 -1.85 -8.66 -45.08
C LEU A 19 -1.32 -9.09 -43.71
N SER A 20 -0.12 -8.62 -43.40
CA SER A 20 0.38 -8.61 -42.02
C SER A 20 -0.55 -7.66 -41.21
N CYS A 21 -1.58 -8.23 -40.59
CA CYS A 21 -2.23 -7.58 -39.51
C CYS A 21 -1.20 -7.52 -38.35
N ALA A 22 -0.40 -6.46 -38.30
CA ALA A 22 0.22 -6.02 -37.06
C ALA A 22 -0.95 -5.61 -36.16
N GLY A 23 -1.50 -6.57 -35.40
CA GLY A 23 -2.40 -6.29 -34.33
C GLY A 23 -1.65 -5.40 -33.34
N GLU A 24 -2.08 -4.16 -33.18
CA GLU A 24 -1.68 -3.35 -32.05
C GLU A 24 -1.92 -4.22 -30.83
N SER A 25 -0.87 -4.56 -30.11
CA SER A 25 -0.96 -5.21 -28.81
C SER A 25 -1.75 -4.25 -27.92
N LYS A 26 -3.06 -4.50 -27.76
CA LYS A 26 -3.89 -3.74 -26.84
C LYS A 26 -3.31 -3.97 -25.44
N THR A 27 -2.63 -2.97 -24.90
CA THR A 27 -2.15 -3.01 -23.53
C THR A 27 -3.35 -3.18 -22.60
N THR A 28 -3.28 -4.13 -21.67
CA THR A 28 -4.35 -4.35 -20.68
C THR A 28 -4.56 -3.09 -19.87
N PRO A 29 -5.79 -2.54 -19.78
CA PRO A 29 -6.09 -1.37 -18.96
C PRO A 29 -5.65 -1.57 -17.50
N ASN A 30 -5.23 -0.50 -16.83
CA ASN A 30 -4.77 -0.62 -15.45
C ASN A 30 -5.92 -0.99 -14.49
N LYS A 31 -7.14 -0.57 -14.80
CA LYS A 31 -8.33 -1.05 -14.08
C LYS A 31 -8.43 -2.57 -14.11
N ASP A 32 -8.26 -3.17 -15.29
CA ASP A 32 -8.36 -4.63 -15.46
C ASP A 32 -7.20 -5.37 -14.77
N LYS A 33 -5.99 -4.78 -14.78
CA LYS A 33 -4.84 -5.28 -14.02
C LYS A 33 -5.13 -5.26 -12.51
N ALA A 34 -5.71 -4.16 -12.00
CA ALA A 34 -6.10 -4.05 -10.59
C ALA A 34 -7.12 -5.12 -10.22
N GLU A 35 -8.13 -5.31 -11.06
CA GLU A 35 -9.17 -6.32 -10.86
C GLU A 35 -8.59 -7.75 -10.88
N GLU A 36 -7.78 -8.09 -11.87
CA GLU A 36 -7.11 -9.39 -11.96
C GLU A 36 -6.33 -9.69 -10.68
N MET A 37 -5.50 -8.75 -10.24
CA MET A 37 -4.68 -8.95 -9.05
C MET A 37 -5.51 -9.04 -7.76
N PHE A 38 -6.59 -8.25 -7.66
CA PHE A 38 -7.50 -8.32 -6.51
C PHE A 38 -8.18 -9.69 -6.42
N GLN A 39 -8.68 -10.22 -7.53
CA GLN A 39 -9.29 -11.55 -7.56
C GLN A 39 -8.27 -12.66 -7.25
N ARG A 40 -7.03 -12.55 -7.78
CA ARG A 40 -5.95 -13.50 -7.45
C ARG A 40 -5.66 -13.56 -5.96
N VAL A 41 -5.54 -12.39 -5.30
CA VAL A 41 -5.33 -12.35 -3.85
C VAL A 41 -6.51 -12.97 -3.12
N TRP A 42 -7.74 -12.62 -3.52
CA TRP A 42 -8.95 -13.13 -2.88
C TRP A 42 -9.12 -14.65 -3.03
N GLU A 43 -8.82 -15.21 -4.19
CA GLU A 43 -8.94 -16.65 -4.46
C GLU A 43 -7.81 -17.47 -3.85
N LEU A 44 -6.56 -17.03 -3.98
CA LEU A 44 -5.40 -17.84 -3.66
C LEU A 44 -5.04 -17.83 -2.17
N TYR A 45 -5.33 -16.74 -1.46
CA TYR A 45 -4.96 -16.61 -0.03
C TYR A 45 -6.14 -16.87 0.92
N ARG A 46 -7.37 -16.92 0.42
CA ARG A 46 -8.54 -17.09 1.29
C ARG A 46 -8.49 -18.40 2.08
N VAL A 47 -8.74 -18.32 3.39
CA VAL A 47 -8.88 -19.44 4.32
C VAL A 47 -10.34 -19.46 4.83
N PRO A 48 -11.27 -20.11 4.11
CA PRO A 48 -12.72 -20.00 4.38
C PRO A 48 -13.11 -20.43 5.79
N LYS A 49 -12.43 -21.43 6.34
CA LYS A 49 -12.65 -21.94 7.71
C LYS A 49 -12.62 -20.85 8.76
N HIS A 50 -11.76 -19.84 8.56
CA HIS A 50 -11.58 -18.71 9.51
C HIS A 50 -12.20 -17.40 9.01
N GLY A 51 -12.58 -17.35 7.74
CA GLY A 51 -13.00 -16.08 7.10
C GLY A 51 -11.84 -15.10 6.91
N LEU A 52 -10.60 -15.57 6.93
CA LEU A 52 -9.36 -14.79 6.87
C LEU A 52 -8.51 -15.22 5.65
N PHE A 53 -7.28 -14.73 5.58
CA PHE A 53 -6.33 -15.05 4.51
C PHE A 53 -5.09 -15.73 5.10
N SER A 54 -4.38 -16.52 4.30
CA SER A 54 -3.09 -17.11 4.67
C SER A 54 -1.97 -16.08 4.55
N GLU A 55 -0.92 -16.26 5.34
CA GLU A 55 0.26 -15.39 5.29
C GLU A 55 1.02 -15.49 3.97
N TYR A 56 1.06 -16.71 3.39
CA TYR A 56 1.76 -17.02 2.15
C TYR A 56 0.90 -17.81 1.18
N TYR A 57 1.23 -17.70 -0.11
CA TYR A 57 0.79 -18.63 -1.13
C TYR A 57 2.01 -19.38 -1.70
N PRO A 58 2.00 -20.73 -1.75
CA PRO A 58 0.91 -21.59 -1.26
C PRO A 58 0.78 -21.57 0.28
N SER A 59 -0.44 -21.75 0.77
CA SER A 59 -0.77 -21.68 2.20
C SER A 59 -0.11 -22.76 3.08
N SER A 60 0.54 -23.75 2.47
CA SER A 60 1.35 -24.77 3.17
C SER A 60 2.71 -24.22 3.61
N HIS A 61 3.18 -23.10 3.07
CA HIS A 61 4.42 -22.48 3.48
C HIS A 61 4.30 -21.91 4.89
N ARG A 62 5.29 -22.20 5.73
CA ARG A 62 5.37 -21.74 7.13
C ARG A 62 6.74 -21.11 7.34
N PRO A 63 6.88 -19.80 7.15
CA PRO A 63 8.14 -19.12 7.39
C PRO A 63 8.45 -19.07 8.88
N ASP A 64 9.72 -18.96 9.21
CA ASP A 64 10.16 -18.60 10.55
C ASP A 64 10.09 -17.07 10.67
N LEU A 65 9.01 -16.57 11.26
CA LEU A 65 8.80 -15.12 11.45
C LEU A 65 9.52 -14.69 12.73
N THR A 66 10.77 -14.27 12.59
CA THR A 66 11.66 -13.93 13.72
C THR A 66 11.43 -12.52 14.28
N TYR A 67 10.62 -11.70 13.63
CA TYR A 67 10.36 -10.32 14.06
C TYR A 67 9.24 -10.16 15.10
N PHE A 68 8.54 -11.26 15.44
CA PHE A 68 7.61 -11.27 16.56
C PHE A 68 8.33 -11.78 17.81
N ASN A 69 8.27 -11.00 18.89
CA ASN A 69 8.76 -11.42 20.20
C ASN A 69 7.88 -12.52 20.84
N ASP A 70 6.88 -13.01 20.11
CA ASP A 70 6.00 -14.04 20.61
C ASP A 70 6.72 -15.38 20.68
N SER A 71 6.98 -15.84 21.91
CA SER A 71 7.53 -17.16 22.19
C SER A 71 6.54 -18.30 21.90
N THR A 72 5.27 -17.98 21.62
CA THR A 72 4.25 -18.95 21.25
C THR A 72 4.25 -19.09 19.73
N ARG A 73 4.98 -20.08 19.21
CA ARG A 73 4.86 -20.53 17.81
C ARG A 73 3.45 -21.07 17.58
N GLN A 74 2.53 -20.16 17.29
CA GLN A 74 1.19 -20.50 16.85
C GLN A 74 1.30 -21.26 15.53
N ALA A 75 0.50 -22.27 15.35
CA ALA A 75 0.28 -22.83 14.03
C ALA A 75 -0.28 -21.70 13.17
N GLN A 76 0.52 -21.16 12.27
CA GLN A 76 0.15 -19.99 11.45
C GLN A 76 -0.88 -20.40 10.40
N GLU A 77 -2.09 -20.63 10.85
CA GLU A 77 -3.21 -21.01 9.97
C GLU A 77 -3.67 -19.85 9.10
N VAL A 78 -3.46 -18.63 9.57
CA VAL A 78 -3.90 -17.38 8.94
C VAL A 78 -2.83 -16.31 9.05
N SER A 79 -3.03 -15.21 8.35
CA SER A 79 -2.09 -14.08 8.33
C SER A 79 -2.12 -13.27 9.63
N TYR A 80 -1.02 -12.57 9.88
CA TYR A 80 -0.93 -11.50 10.85
C TYR A 80 -1.76 -10.29 10.42
N LEU A 81 -1.99 -9.36 11.36
CA LEU A 81 -2.82 -8.17 11.15
C LEU A 81 -2.27 -7.27 10.04
N TRP A 82 -0.95 -7.04 9.99
CA TRP A 82 -0.34 -6.17 9.02
C TRP A 82 -0.62 -6.58 7.55
N PRO A 83 -0.33 -7.80 7.08
CA PRO A 83 -0.68 -8.17 5.71
C PRO A 83 -2.20 -8.16 5.44
N MET A 84 -3.01 -8.42 6.45
CA MET A 84 -4.47 -8.31 6.35
C MET A 84 -4.93 -6.88 6.05
N SER A 85 -4.27 -5.86 6.63
CA SER A 85 -4.58 -4.45 6.31
C SER A 85 -4.24 -4.13 4.85
N GLY A 86 -3.23 -4.77 4.25
CA GLY A 86 -2.94 -4.64 2.83
C GLY A 86 -4.10 -5.08 1.93
N VAL A 87 -4.77 -6.19 2.29
CA VAL A 87 -5.99 -6.64 1.59
C VAL A 87 -7.14 -5.65 1.80
N PHE A 88 -7.26 -5.11 3.03
CA PHE A 88 -8.31 -4.15 3.37
C PHE A 88 -8.16 -2.85 2.59
N SER A 89 -6.97 -2.25 2.55
CA SER A 89 -6.72 -1.02 1.79
C SER A 89 -6.99 -1.19 0.30
N SER A 90 -6.61 -2.33 -0.29
CA SER A 90 -6.92 -2.66 -1.67
C SER A 90 -8.43 -2.77 -1.92
N ALA A 91 -9.17 -3.47 -1.04
CA ALA A 91 -10.63 -3.56 -1.15
C ALA A 91 -11.30 -2.18 -1.09
N VAL A 92 -10.82 -1.30 -0.22
CA VAL A 92 -11.33 0.08 -0.08
C VAL A 92 -11.08 0.89 -1.35
N LEU A 93 -9.87 0.81 -1.94
CA LEU A 93 -9.61 1.55 -3.17
C LEU A 93 -10.37 0.97 -4.36
N MET A 94 -10.52 -0.34 -4.46
CA MET A 94 -11.38 -0.97 -5.47
C MET A 94 -12.84 -0.51 -5.32
N ALA A 95 -13.36 -0.40 -4.09
CA ALA A 95 -14.69 0.15 -3.84
C ALA A 95 -14.79 1.65 -4.17
N ALA A 96 -13.69 2.41 -4.04
CA ALA A 96 -13.67 3.82 -4.43
C ALA A 96 -13.80 4.03 -5.95
N ILE A 97 -13.34 3.09 -6.77
CA ILE A 97 -13.45 3.17 -8.24
C ILE A 97 -14.69 2.46 -8.79
N GLU A 98 -15.18 1.38 -8.15
CA GLU A 98 -16.33 0.60 -8.58
C GLU A 98 -17.15 0.07 -7.38
N PRO A 99 -17.89 0.97 -6.68
CA PRO A 99 -18.53 0.64 -5.40
C PRO A 99 -19.59 -0.45 -5.49
N GLU A 100 -20.36 -0.50 -6.57
CA GLU A 100 -21.41 -1.51 -6.76
C GLU A 100 -20.84 -2.95 -6.72
N LYS A 101 -19.60 -3.13 -7.13
CA LYS A 101 -18.93 -4.42 -7.18
C LYS A 101 -18.15 -4.72 -5.92
N TYR A 102 -17.45 -3.70 -5.35
CA TYR A 102 -16.41 -3.96 -4.34
C TYR A 102 -16.79 -3.59 -2.91
N THR A 103 -17.92 -2.92 -2.63
CA THR A 103 -18.33 -2.62 -1.24
C THR A 103 -18.53 -3.88 -0.41
N VAL A 104 -19.02 -4.97 -0.99
CA VAL A 104 -19.17 -6.26 -0.31
C VAL A 104 -17.84 -6.84 0.19
N TYR A 105 -16.73 -6.54 -0.49
CA TYR A 105 -15.39 -6.95 -0.06
C TYR A 105 -14.88 -6.08 1.10
N VAL A 106 -15.23 -4.79 1.12
CA VAL A 106 -14.96 -3.91 2.27
C VAL A 106 -15.68 -4.45 3.51
N ASP A 107 -16.96 -4.77 3.41
CA ASP A 107 -17.73 -5.35 4.52
C ASP A 107 -17.12 -6.69 5.00
N SER A 108 -16.67 -7.52 4.05
CA SER A 108 -16.00 -8.78 4.37
C SER A 108 -14.67 -8.56 5.11
N MET A 109 -13.90 -7.52 4.74
CA MET A 109 -12.65 -7.18 5.43
C MET A 109 -12.92 -6.61 6.81
N VAL A 110 -13.95 -5.79 6.99
CA VAL A 110 -14.36 -5.30 8.32
C VAL A 110 -14.67 -6.48 9.25
N MET A 111 -15.44 -7.47 8.79
CA MET A 111 -15.70 -8.70 9.57
C MET A 111 -14.42 -9.49 9.87
N ALA A 112 -13.47 -9.52 8.93
CA ALA A 112 -12.18 -10.17 9.13
C ALA A 112 -11.33 -9.44 10.19
N MET A 113 -11.29 -8.09 10.17
CA MET A 113 -10.55 -7.29 11.16
C MET A 113 -11.08 -7.51 12.58
N GLU A 114 -12.40 -7.68 12.78
CA GLU A 114 -12.97 -7.95 14.11
C GLU A 114 -12.41 -9.25 14.76
N ARG A 115 -11.81 -10.16 13.98
CA ARG A 115 -11.12 -11.34 14.52
C ARG A 115 -9.83 -11.00 15.28
N TYR A 116 -9.25 -9.82 15.04
CA TYR A 116 -8.03 -9.33 15.70
C TYR A 116 -8.33 -8.34 16.82
N TYR A 117 -9.61 -7.92 16.98
CA TYR A 117 -10.01 -6.88 17.92
C TYR A 117 -10.05 -7.42 19.36
N ASP A 118 -9.13 -6.94 20.19
CA ASP A 118 -9.01 -7.32 21.61
C ASP A 118 -9.79 -6.36 22.50
N THR A 119 -10.84 -6.88 23.10
CA THR A 119 -11.69 -6.19 24.09
C THR A 119 -11.37 -6.58 25.54
N THR A 120 -10.31 -7.36 25.75
CA THR A 120 -9.91 -7.80 27.10
C THR A 120 -8.95 -6.83 27.78
N ARG A 121 -8.31 -5.95 27.02
CA ARG A 121 -7.40 -4.90 27.47
C ARG A 121 -7.96 -3.52 27.14
N VAL A 122 -7.87 -2.58 28.09
CA VAL A 122 -8.35 -1.18 27.91
C VAL A 122 -7.14 -0.26 27.72
N PRO A 123 -7.18 0.66 26.75
CA PRO A 123 -8.21 0.81 25.71
C PRO A 123 -8.26 -0.36 24.76
N PHE A 124 -9.42 -0.60 24.13
CA PHE A 124 -9.59 -1.66 23.15
C PHE A 124 -8.77 -1.36 21.89
N GLY A 125 -8.20 -2.39 21.29
CA GLY A 125 -7.36 -2.27 20.10
C GLY A 125 -7.16 -3.61 19.40
N TYR A 126 -6.45 -3.58 18.28
CA TYR A 126 -6.18 -4.76 17.48
C TYR A 126 -4.85 -5.38 17.89
N GLN A 127 -4.84 -6.71 18.12
CA GLN A 127 -3.61 -7.45 18.35
C GLN A 127 -3.07 -8.05 17.05
N ALA A 128 -1.78 -8.37 17.03
CA ALA A 128 -1.07 -8.80 15.83
C ALA A 128 -1.58 -10.10 15.19
N TYR A 129 -2.27 -10.97 15.98
CA TYR A 129 -2.82 -12.24 15.50
C TYR A 129 -4.26 -12.42 16.01
N PRO A 130 -5.13 -13.24 15.35
CA PRO A 130 -6.55 -13.30 15.73
C PRO A 130 -6.77 -13.77 17.16
N VAL A 131 -7.70 -13.15 17.88
CA VAL A 131 -7.97 -13.37 19.30
C VAL A 131 -8.35 -14.81 19.66
N GLN A 132 -8.92 -15.53 18.70
CA GLN A 132 -9.28 -16.95 18.89
C GLN A 132 -8.08 -17.88 19.10
N PHE A 133 -6.88 -17.44 18.72
CA PHE A 133 -5.64 -18.21 18.90
C PHE A 133 -4.86 -17.80 20.16
N GLY A 134 -5.38 -16.88 20.93
CA GLY A 134 -4.78 -16.45 22.18
C GLY A 134 -4.45 -14.95 22.22
N LYS A 135 -3.91 -14.51 23.34
CA LYS A 135 -3.51 -13.13 23.56
C LYS A 135 -2.07 -12.94 23.05
N VAL A 136 -1.88 -11.95 22.18
CA VAL A 136 -0.58 -11.55 21.63
C VAL A 136 -0.39 -10.03 21.72
N ASP A 137 0.73 -9.54 21.25
CA ASP A 137 1.11 -8.13 21.28
C ASP A 137 0.18 -7.25 20.46
N ARG A 138 0.09 -5.96 20.86
CA ARG A 138 -0.61 -4.90 20.12
C ARG A 138 0.39 -3.83 19.75
N TYR A 139 0.55 -3.61 18.45
CA TYR A 139 1.45 -2.62 17.88
C TYR A 139 0.68 -1.36 17.48
N TYR A 140 1.24 -0.19 17.77
CA TYR A 140 0.57 1.08 17.43
C TYR A 140 0.55 1.35 15.94
N ASP A 141 1.55 0.91 15.18
CA ASP A 141 1.57 1.03 13.71
C ASP A 141 0.57 0.10 13.03
N ASP A 142 0.45 -1.16 13.45
CA ASP A 142 -0.57 -2.09 12.95
C ASP A 142 -1.98 -1.52 13.15
N ASN A 143 -2.25 -1.00 14.36
CA ASN A 143 -3.52 -0.33 14.64
C ASN A 143 -3.71 0.91 13.77
N GLY A 144 -2.65 1.69 13.55
CA GLY A 144 -2.71 2.87 12.69
C GLY A 144 -3.10 2.53 11.25
N LEU A 145 -2.62 1.40 10.71
CA LEU A 145 -3.04 0.90 9.40
C LEU A 145 -4.54 0.59 9.37
N VAL A 146 -5.00 -0.22 10.33
CA VAL A 146 -6.43 -0.58 10.44
C VAL A 146 -7.31 0.67 10.59
N GLY A 147 -6.87 1.66 11.37
CA GLY A 147 -7.58 2.93 11.52
C GLY A 147 -7.68 3.71 10.21
N ILE A 148 -6.60 3.74 9.41
CA ILE A 148 -6.60 4.36 8.08
C ILE A 148 -7.57 3.63 7.14
N ASP A 149 -7.57 2.30 7.16
CA ASP A 149 -8.49 1.52 6.33
C ASP A 149 -9.95 1.76 6.71
N TYR A 150 -10.27 1.88 8.00
CA TYR A 150 -11.61 2.23 8.46
C TYR A 150 -12.05 3.64 8.05
N ILE A 151 -11.19 4.65 8.23
CA ILE A 151 -11.57 6.01 7.83
C ILE A 151 -11.71 6.13 6.31
N ASP A 152 -10.88 5.44 5.54
CA ASP A 152 -11.00 5.39 4.09
C ASP A 152 -12.27 4.65 3.67
N SER A 153 -12.65 3.57 4.36
CA SER A 153 -13.94 2.89 4.17
C SER A 153 -15.13 3.84 4.42
N TYR A 154 -15.07 4.66 5.47
CA TYR A 154 -16.08 5.68 5.71
C TYR A 154 -16.14 6.72 4.60
N LEU A 155 -15.00 7.22 4.14
CA LEU A 155 -14.95 8.22 3.07
C LEU A 155 -15.55 7.69 1.77
N VAL A 156 -15.45 6.39 1.50
CA VAL A 156 -16.02 5.74 0.32
C VAL A 156 -17.51 5.40 0.50
N THR A 157 -17.86 4.78 1.63
CA THR A 157 -19.21 4.17 1.82
C THR A 157 -20.17 5.05 2.60
N LYS A 158 -19.66 6.03 3.35
CA LYS A 158 -20.41 6.87 4.31
C LYS A 158 -21.06 6.09 5.46
N ASN A 159 -20.64 4.83 5.69
CA ASN A 159 -21.12 4.05 6.83
C ASN A 159 -20.55 4.58 8.15
N PRO A 160 -21.38 5.13 9.06
CA PRO A 160 -20.89 5.78 10.28
C PRO A 160 -20.18 4.82 11.24
N HIS A 161 -20.45 3.52 11.14
CA HIS A 161 -19.74 2.52 11.95
C HIS A 161 -18.21 2.55 11.70
N TYR A 162 -17.79 2.74 10.46
CA TYR A 162 -16.37 2.80 10.11
C TYR A 162 -15.68 4.05 10.65
N LEU A 163 -16.40 5.19 10.68
CA LEU A 163 -15.90 6.40 11.31
C LEU A 163 -15.67 6.20 12.81
N GLU A 164 -16.62 5.57 13.51
CA GLU A 164 -16.48 5.32 14.94
C GLU A 164 -15.35 4.32 15.24
N LYS A 165 -15.15 3.31 14.42
CA LYS A 165 -14.00 2.41 14.54
C LYS A 165 -12.66 3.14 14.34
N ALA A 166 -12.55 4.02 13.34
CA ALA A 166 -11.35 4.82 13.13
C ALA A 166 -11.03 5.72 14.35
N LYS A 167 -12.04 6.34 14.95
CA LYS A 167 -11.88 7.14 16.19
C LYS A 167 -11.41 6.28 17.37
N GLN A 168 -11.99 5.09 17.55
CA GLN A 168 -11.58 4.15 18.61
C GLN A 168 -10.11 3.74 18.44
N VAL A 169 -9.69 3.46 17.21
CA VAL A 169 -8.28 3.15 16.90
C VAL A 169 -7.36 4.31 17.24
N LEU A 170 -7.71 5.54 16.86
CA LEU A 170 -6.91 6.72 17.26
C LEU A 170 -6.82 6.86 18.78
N THR A 171 -7.92 6.60 19.51
CA THR A 171 -7.93 6.60 20.97
C THR A 171 -6.94 5.57 21.55
N PHE A 172 -6.91 4.35 20.96
CA PHE A 172 -5.92 3.34 21.35
C PHE A 172 -4.49 3.83 21.10
N ILE A 173 -4.21 4.39 19.93
CA ILE A 173 -2.86 4.87 19.61
C ILE A 173 -2.44 6.00 20.55
N LEU A 174 -3.34 6.95 20.83
CA LEU A 174 -3.06 8.07 21.73
C LEU A 174 -2.85 7.64 23.18
N SER A 175 -3.32 6.47 23.61
CA SER A 175 -2.99 5.93 24.92
C SER A 175 -1.50 5.59 25.10
N GLY A 176 -0.78 5.42 23.98
CA GLY A 176 0.66 5.24 23.96
C GLY A 176 1.47 6.53 23.90
N TRP A 177 0.80 7.70 23.89
CA TRP A 177 1.48 8.98 23.88
C TRP A 177 2.31 9.15 25.15
N ASP A 178 3.56 9.57 24.99
CA ASP A 178 4.49 9.80 26.10
C ASP A 178 5.16 11.16 25.93
N GLU A 179 4.95 12.06 26.89
CA GLU A 179 5.51 13.43 26.86
C GLU A 179 7.04 13.45 26.99
N ASN A 180 7.66 12.35 27.40
CA ASN A 180 9.11 12.23 27.31
C ASN A 180 9.56 12.41 25.85
N PHE A 181 10.65 13.16 25.65
CA PHE A 181 11.12 13.54 24.31
C PHE A 181 10.09 14.32 23.48
N GLU A 182 9.35 15.23 24.14
CA GLU A 182 8.36 16.10 23.51
C GLU A 182 7.19 15.37 22.84
N GLY A 183 6.84 14.18 23.31
CA GLY A 183 5.68 13.44 22.85
C GLY A 183 6.01 12.23 21.97
N ALA A 184 5.04 11.85 21.15
CA ALA A 184 5.02 10.68 20.28
C ALA A 184 4.73 9.34 20.97
N VAL A 185 4.36 8.35 20.17
CA VAL A 185 4.04 6.99 20.61
C VAL A 185 5.19 6.03 20.34
N SER A 186 5.26 4.97 21.15
CA SER A 186 6.19 3.86 20.94
C SER A 186 5.75 2.95 19.80
N TRP A 187 6.49 1.86 19.55
CA TRP A 187 6.12 0.85 18.59
C TRP A 187 5.14 -0.17 19.17
N LEU A 188 5.55 -0.77 20.29
CA LEU A 188 4.82 -1.83 20.98
C LEU A 188 4.17 -1.29 22.25
N GLU A 189 2.92 -1.68 22.51
CA GLU A 189 2.20 -1.33 23.73
C GLU A 189 2.99 -1.77 24.98
N GLY A 190 3.19 -0.81 25.89
CA GLY A 190 3.91 -1.06 27.15
C GLY A 190 5.43 -1.08 27.05
N VAL A 191 6.02 -1.03 25.84
CA VAL A 191 7.47 -0.98 25.61
C VAL A 191 7.86 0.42 25.12
N LYS A 192 8.79 1.07 25.83
CA LYS A 192 9.17 2.47 25.59
C LYS A 192 10.62 2.62 25.14
N ASP A 193 11.13 1.69 24.38
CA ASP A 193 12.52 1.65 23.90
C ASP A 193 12.79 2.52 22.69
N GLN A 194 11.74 2.81 21.90
CA GLN A 194 11.82 3.61 20.70
C GLN A 194 10.51 4.33 20.36
N LYS A 195 10.64 5.42 19.59
CA LYS A 195 9.53 6.17 18.98
C LYS A 195 9.71 6.14 17.45
N PRO A 196 9.11 5.16 16.77
CA PRO A 196 9.38 4.95 15.36
C PRO A 196 8.54 5.82 14.46
N ALA A 197 9.03 6.08 13.25
CA ALA A 197 8.31 6.79 12.20
C ALA A 197 7.04 6.03 11.77
N CYS A 198 7.05 4.68 11.79
CA CYS A 198 5.90 3.87 11.39
C CYS A 198 4.68 4.12 12.26
N SER A 199 4.77 4.04 13.60
CA SER A 199 3.65 4.27 14.50
C SER A 199 3.16 5.72 14.42
N ASN A 200 4.09 6.66 14.50
CA ASN A 200 3.78 8.09 14.54
C ASN A 200 3.27 8.61 13.18
N GLY A 201 3.83 8.09 12.06
CA GLY A 201 3.36 8.41 10.73
C GLY A 201 1.95 7.89 10.43
N LYS A 202 1.60 6.68 10.89
CA LYS A 202 0.24 6.15 10.72
C LYS A 202 -0.77 6.90 11.58
N ALA A 203 -0.41 7.21 12.84
CA ALA A 203 -1.25 8.04 13.73
C ALA A 203 -1.53 9.42 13.12
N MET A 204 -0.50 10.07 12.56
CA MET A 204 -0.60 11.34 11.85
C MET A 204 -1.57 11.27 10.66
N VAL A 205 -1.39 10.30 9.77
CA VAL A 205 -2.23 10.14 8.58
C VAL A 205 -3.69 9.84 8.99
N LEU A 206 -3.90 8.97 10.00
CA LEU A 206 -5.23 8.68 10.53
C LEU A 206 -5.91 9.93 11.09
N ALA A 207 -5.21 10.72 11.90
CA ALA A 207 -5.75 11.95 12.46
C ALA A 207 -6.14 12.97 11.36
N LEU A 208 -5.28 13.18 10.36
CA LEU A 208 -5.58 14.08 9.25
C LEU A 208 -6.77 13.61 8.39
N LYS A 209 -6.93 12.30 8.18
CA LYS A 209 -8.12 11.75 7.51
C LYS A 209 -9.39 11.85 8.35
N LEU A 210 -9.29 11.74 9.68
CA LEU A 210 -10.42 12.02 10.58
C LEU A 210 -10.83 13.49 10.50
N TYR A 211 -9.88 14.43 10.40
CA TYR A 211 -10.18 15.82 10.12
C TYR A 211 -10.87 16.01 8.76
N GLU A 212 -10.36 15.36 7.72
CA GLU A 212 -11.01 15.38 6.40
C GLU A 212 -12.47 14.99 6.48
N ALA A 213 -12.77 13.91 7.23
CA ALA A 213 -14.10 13.34 7.36
C ALA A 213 -15.06 14.15 8.24
N THR A 214 -14.55 14.77 9.31
CA THR A 214 -15.39 15.36 10.38
C THR A 214 -15.32 16.88 10.44
N LYS A 215 -14.24 17.48 9.94
CA LYS A 215 -13.87 18.90 10.13
C LYS A 215 -13.73 19.31 11.61
N ASP A 216 -13.49 18.35 12.50
CA ASP A 216 -13.22 18.60 13.91
C ASP A 216 -11.73 18.97 14.09
N GLU A 217 -11.48 20.20 14.49
CA GLU A 217 -10.14 20.79 14.68
C GLU A 217 -9.27 19.97 15.65
N TYR A 218 -9.87 19.20 16.55
CA TYR A 218 -9.13 18.30 17.42
C TYR A 218 -8.22 17.35 16.61
N TYR A 219 -8.74 16.78 15.55
CA TYR A 219 -7.96 15.82 14.70
C TYR A 219 -6.88 16.52 13.90
N LEU A 220 -7.13 17.75 13.44
CA LEU A 220 -6.10 18.55 12.76
C LEU A 220 -4.92 18.83 13.69
N GLU A 221 -5.20 19.27 14.92
CA GLU A 221 -4.17 19.56 15.92
C GLU A 221 -3.40 18.28 16.33
N VAL A 222 -4.08 17.15 16.48
CA VAL A 222 -3.41 15.85 16.69
C VAL A 222 -2.49 15.52 15.51
N GLY A 223 -2.96 15.65 14.29
CA GLY A 223 -2.16 15.42 13.09
C GLY A 223 -0.92 16.32 13.01
N LYS A 224 -1.08 17.62 13.31
CA LYS A 224 0.03 18.59 13.39
C LYS A 224 1.06 18.22 14.44
N LYS A 225 0.64 17.78 15.65
CA LYS A 225 1.57 17.35 16.69
C LYS A 225 2.49 16.22 16.22
N PHE A 226 1.94 15.18 15.62
CA PHE A 226 2.72 14.07 15.06
C PHE A 226 3.61 14.53 13.91
N TYR A 227 3.09 15.39 13.02
CA TYR A 227 3.85 15.93 11.88
C TYR A 227 5.09 16.70 12.36
N HIS A 228 4.92 17.66 13.26
CA HIS A 228 6.04 18.46 13.77
C HIS A 228 7.05 17.62 14.53
N TRP A 229 6.59 16.60 15.25
CA TRP A 229 7.49 15.69 15.94
C TRP A 229 8.36 14.91 14.96
N ILE A 230 7.78 14.29 13.92
CA ILE A 230 8.53 13.54 12.89
C ILE A 230 9.44 14.49 12.11
N ASP A 231 8.95 15.64 11.72
CA ASP A 231 9.73 16.65 10.97
C ASP A 231 10.96 17.14 11.75
N LYS A 232 10.80 17.32 13.06
CA LYS A 232 11.87 17.78 13.96
C LYS A 232 12.90 16.67 14.27
N TYR A 233 12.45 15.46 14.57
CA TYR A 233 13.29 14.42 15.14
C TYR A 233 13.72 13.33 14.17
N LEU A 234 12.93 13.06 13.14
CA LEU A 234 13.17 11.93 12.23
C LEU A 234 13.37 12.33 10.77
N LYS A 235 13.13 13.58 10.39
CA LYS A 235 13.45 14.02 9.02
C LYS A 235 14.95 14.30 8.91
N ASP A 236 15.57 13.71 7.89
CA ASP A 236 16.91 14.11 7.45
C ASP A 236 16.83 15.45 6.73
N PRO A 237 17.42 16.52 7.31
CA PRO A 237 17.29 17.88 6.79
C PRO A 237 18.07 18.11 5.50
N GLU A 238 19.03 17.25 5.17
CA GLU A 238 19.87 17.37 3.97
C GLU A 238 19.30 16.56 2.81
N ARG A 239 18.82 15.35 3.09
CA ARG A 239 18.40 14.39 2.05
C ARG A 239 16.90 14.40 1.77
N GLY A 240 16.06 14.95 2.64
CA GLY A 240 14.61 14.96 2.46
C GLY A 240 13.99 13.55 2.55
N VAL A 241 14.48 12.73 3.46
CA VAL A 241 13.93 11.40 3.79
C VAL A 241 13.72 11.28 5.28
N VAL A 242 13.02 10.23 5.72
CA VAL A 242 12.68 10.02 7.13
C VAL A 242 13.40 8.79 7.67
N TRP A 243 14.17 8.98 8.75
CA TRP A 243 14.83 7.93 9.51
C TRP A 243 13.82 7.02 10.22
N ASN A 244 14.27 5.83 10.60
CA ASN A 244 13.38 4.79 11.14
C ASN A 244 12.77 5.14 12.49
N SER A 245 13.61 5.52 13.47
CA SER A 245 13.11 5.75 14.84
C SER A 245 14.04 6.62 15.67
N TRP A 246 13.47 7.21 16.72
CA TRP A 246 14.21 7.76 17.85
C TRP A 246 14.34 6.68 18.92
N LEU A 247 15.58 6.29 19.25
CA LEU A 247 15.89 5.32 20.29
C LEU A 247 15.92 6.02 21.65
N THR A 248 14.98 5.73 22.52
CA THR A 248 14.86 6.39 23.84
C THR A 248 15.96 5.96 24.79
N THR A 249 16.46 4.74 24.63
CA THR A 249 17.52 4.16 25.49
C THR A 249 18.87 4.81 25.29
N THR A 250 19.16 5.31 24.08
CA THR A 250 20.45 5.93 23.73
C THR A 250 20.32 7.42 23.40
N SER A 251 19.09 7.95 23.36
CA SER A 251 18.80 9.32 22.90
C SER A 251 19.40 9.62 21.51
N ALA A 252 19.27 8.68 20.59
CA ALA A 252 19.86 8.74 19.25
C ALA A 252 18.85 8.29 18.18
N VAL A 253 19.06 8.77 16.97
CA VAL A 253 18.30 8.33 15.79
C VAL A 253 18.81 6.99 15.29
N CYS A 254 17.89 6.07 14.97
CA CYS A 254 18.17 4.91 14.11
C CYS A 254 18.06 5.38 12.65
N PRO A 255 19.18 5.47 11.89
CA PRO A 255 19.19 6.13 10.59
C PRO A 255 18.74 5.23 9.42
N ASP A 256 18.23 4.04 9.70
CA ASP A 256 17.70 3.14 8.68
C ASP A 256 16.59 3.84 7.88
N LEU A 257 16.54 3.55 6.59
CA LEU A 257 15.61 4.19 5.68
C LEU A 257 14.67 3.16 5.08
N TYR A 258 13.38 3.44 5.22
CA TYR A 258 12.31 2.71 4.55
C TYR A 258 11.40 3.70 3.83
N THR A 259 10.99 3.35 2.62
CA THR A 259 10.21 4.24 1.75
C THR A 259 8.91 4.70 2.38
N TYR A 260 8.24 3.83 3.15
CA TYR A 260 6.95 4.14 3.79
C TYR A 260 7.04 5.24 4.84
N ASN A 261 8.18 5.40 5.52
CA ASN A 261 8.36 6.46 6.50
C ASN A 261 8.32 7.85 5.84
N THR A 262 9.07 8.01 4.75
CA THR A 262 9.03 9.24 3.95
C THR A 262 7.66 9.42 3.28
N GLY A 263 7.07 8.34 2.78
CA GLY A 263 5.75 8.35 2.15
C GLY A 263 4.64 8.86 3.07
N THR A 264 4.64 8.48 4.36
CA THR A 264 3.64 8.98 5.32
C THR A 264 3.80 10.47 5.64
N LEU A 265 5.05 10.95 5.81
CA LEU A 265 5.29 12.38 6.04
C LEU A 265 4.93 13.22 4.81
N LEU A 266 5.23 12.71 3.61
CA LEU A 266 4.84 13.35 2.34
C LEU A 266 3.32 13.47 2.21
N GLN A 267 2.56 12.38 2.46
CA GLN A 267 1.09 12.42 2.47
C GLN A 267 0.56 13.48 3.45
N ALA A 268 1.11 13.50 4.65
CA ALA A 268 0.68 14.46 5.68
C ALA A 268 1.02 15.90 5.30
N ALA A 269 2.18 16.15 4.71
CA ALA A 269 2.56 17.49 4.25
C ALA A 269 1.59 18.02 3.18
N VAL A 270 1.22 17.16 2.21
CA VAL A 270 0.21 17.53 1.19
C VAL A 270 -1.16 17.77 1.83
N ALA A 271 -1.59 16.91 2.76
CA ALA A 271 -2.88 17.05 3.45
C ALA A 271 -2.93 18.36 4.25
N LEU A 272 -1.88 18.68 5.02
CA LEU A 272 -1.79 19.91 5.79
C LEU A 272 -1.80 21.16 4.88
N TYR A 273 -1.10 21.14 3.76
CA TYR A 273 -1.21 22.21 2.77
C TYR A 273 -2.66 22.39 2.29
N ASN A 274 -3.34 21.31 1.93
CA ASN A 274 -4.72 21.36 1.46
C ASN A 274 -5.70 21.90 2.54
N TYR A 275 -5.42 21.66 3.83
CA TYR A 275 -6.30 22.10 4.90
C TYR A 275 -6.01 23.50 5.41
N THR A 276 -4.74 23.92 5.41
CA THR A 276 -4.32 25.21 6.00
C THR A 276 -3.98 26.29 4.96
N GLY A 277 -3.62 25.89 3.75
CA GLY A 277 -3.08 26.81 2.72
C GLY A 277 -1.64 27.26 2.99
N GLU A 278 -0.97 26.76 4.02
CA GLU A 278 0.38 27.16 4.40
C GLU A 278 1.42 26.60 3.42
N GLN A 279 2.10 27.50 2.70
CA GLN A 279 3.07 27.14 1.65
C GLN A 279 4.23 26.26 2.18
N ALA A 280 4.63 26.44 3.43
CA ALA A 280 5.71 25.67 4.05
C ALA A 280 5.47 24.14 3.99
N TYR A 281 4.22 23.68 4.12
CA TYR A 281 3.89 22.28 3.99
C TYR A 281 4.07 21.76 2.56
N LEU A 282 3.68 22.54 1.55
CA LEU A 282 3.88 22.17 0.15
C LEU A 282 5.38 22.15 -0.22
N ASP A 283 6.15 23.10 0.29
CA ASP A 283 7.60 23.15 0.06
C ASP A 283 8.30 21.94 0.70
N ASN A 284 7.88 21.56 1.91
CA ASN A 284 8.37 20.35 2.57
C ASN A 284 7.94 19.08 1.80
N ALA A 285 6.71 19.01 1.29
CA ALA A 285 6.25 17.90 0.45
C ALA A 285 7.12 17.72 -0.80
N LYS A 286 7.44 18.81 -1.50
CA LYS A 286 8.35 18.81 -2.66
C LYS A 286 9.76 18.37 -2.28
N PHE A 287 10.26 18.82 -1.14
CA PHE A 287 11.57 18.42 -0.64
C PHE A 287 11.63 16.93 -0.32
N LEU A 288 10.61 16.37 0.34
CA LEU A 288 10.49 14.94 0.63
C LEU A 288 10.35 14.11 -0.66
N ALA A 289 9.59 14.59 -1.63
CA ALA A 289 9.43 13.89 -2.90
C ALA A 289 10.74 13.83 -3.69
N GLU A 290 11.46 14.94 -3.79
CA GLU A 290 12.75 15.01 -4.48
C GLU A 290 13.82 14.20 -3.74
N GLY A 291 13.84 14.25 -2.41
CA GLY A 291 14.76 13.50 -1.56
C GLY A 291 14.56 11.99 -1.69
N SER A 292 13.32 11.53 -1.53
CA SER A 292 12.99 10.11 -1.67
C SER A 292 13.25 9.58 -3.08
N TYR A 293 13.00 10.40 -4.11
CA TYR A 293 13.34 10.06 -5.48
C TYR A 293 14.85 9.80 -5.66
N LYS A 294 15.69 10.70 -5.15
CA LYS A 294 17.15 10.56 -5.25
C LYS A 294 17.72 9.41 -4.43
N VAL A 295 17.14 9.13 -3.28
CA VAL A 295 17.67 8.13 -2.34
C VAL A 295 17.22 6.72 -2.67
N PHE A 296 15.95 6.53 -3.04
CA PHE A 296 15.37 5.19 -3.16
C PHE A 296 15.35 4.65 -4.57
N PHE A 297 15.17 5.50 -5.60
CA PHE A 297 15.14 5.00 -6.97
C PHE A 297 16.52 4.55 -7.44
N LYS A 298 16.52 3.39 -8.06
CA LYS A 298 17.64 2.79 -8.78
C LYS A 298 17.18 2.48 -10.20
N TYR A 299 18.14 2.23 -11.07
CA TYR A 299 17.88 1.88 -12.46
C TYR A 299 18.63 0.62 -12.83
N THR A 300 17.97 -0.25 -13.58
CA THR A 300 18.65 -1.38 -14.23
C THR A 300 19.57 -0.88 -15.32
N GLU A 301 20.44 -1.76 -15.86
CA GLU A 301 21.30 -1.42 -17.00
C GLU A 301 20.49 -0.94 -18.23
N ASP A 302 19.28 -1.49 -18.42
CA ASP A 302 18.35 -1.11 -19.47
C ASP A 302 17.51 0.13 -19.14
N GLY A 303 17.81 0.82 -18.04
CA GLY A 303 17.15 2.05 -17.63
C GLY A 303 15.72 1.87 -17.08
N ILE A 304 15.39 0.68 -16.55
CA ILE A 304 14.12 0.44 -15.85
C ILE A 304 14.23 0.90 -14.40
N PRO A 305 13.36 1.82 -13.94
CA PRO A 305 13.38 2.28 -12.57
C PRO A 305 12.82 1.21 -11.61
N TYR A 306 13.43 1.11 -10.44
CA TYR A 306 12.96 0.25 -9.35
C TYR A 306 13.37 0.81 -7.99
N ILE A 307 12.69 0.35 -6.94
CA ILE A 307 13.05 0.62 -5.56
C ILE A 307 13.29 -0.72 -4.88
N ALA A 308 14.47 -0.88 -4.24
CA ALA A 308 14.87 -2.11 -3.57
C ALA A 308 14.37 -2.13 -2.11
N ASP A 309 13.07 -1.95 -1.92
CA ASP A 309 12.39 -2.04 -0.63
C ASP A 309 11.13 -2.92 -0.82
N LEU A 310 10.44 -3.28 0.25
CA LEU A 310 9.21 -4.08 0.17
C LEU A 310 8.19 -3.41 -0.77
N PRO A 311 7.56 -4.14 -1.68
CA PRO A 311 6.53 -3.58 -2.56
C PRO A 311 5.44 -2.80 -1.82
N TRP A 312 4.99 -3.28 -0.66
CA TRP A 312 4.03 -2.59 0.17
C TRP A 312 4.58 -1.27 0.75
N PHE A 313 5.86 -1.21 1.14
CA PHE A 313 6.50 0.02 1.60
C PHE A 313 6.55 1.07 0.48
N ASN A 314 6.92 0.62 -0.72
CA ASN A 314 6.94 1.46 -1.90
C ASN A 314 5.54 2.00 -2.27
N LEU A 315 4.46 1.23 -2.01
CA LEU A 315 3.09 1.70 -2.20
C LEU A 315 2.78 2.92 -1.32
N VAL A 316 3.23 2.93 -0.07
CA VAL A 316 3.00 4.08 0.83
C VAL A 316 3.69 5.33 0.31
N LEU A 317 4.89 5.20 -0.26
CA LEU A 317 5.56 6.30 -0.94
C LEU A 317 4.79 6.74 -2.20
N PHE A 318 4.29 5.79 -2.99
CA PHE A 318 3.49 6.08 -4.18
C PHE A 318 2.18 6.82 -3.85
N ARG A 319 1.56 6.53 -2.71
CA ARG A 319 0.42 7.32 -2.20
C ARG A 319 0.79 8.79 -2.05
N GLY A 320 1.94 9.07 -1.43
CA GLY A 320 2.45 10.45 -1.27
C GLY A 320 2.77 11.14 -2.59
N TYR A 321 3.36 10.43 -3.54
CA TYR A 321 3.61 10.97 -4.88
C TYR A 321 2.31 11.27 -5.64
N HIS A 322 1.31 10.40 -5.52
CA HIS A 322 -0.01 10.61 -6.12
C HIS A 322 -0.72 11.84 -5.51
N ASP A 323 -0.67 11.98 -4.18
CA ASP A 323 -1.24 13.14 -3.50
C ASP A 323 -0.55 14.45 -3.93
N LEU A 324 0.78 14.45 -4.05
CA LEU A 324 1.54 15.61 -4.54
C LEU A 324 1.24 15.93 -6.00
N TYR A 325 1.13 14.91 -6.86
CA TYR A 325 0.72 15.07 -8.26
C TYR A 325 -0.64 15.75 -8.39
N ASN A 326 -1.62 15.38 -7.58
CA ASN A 326 -2.95 15.98 -7.58
C ASN A 326 -2.94 17.49 -7.24
N VAL A 327 -1.95 17.95 -6.48
CA VAL A 327 -1.82 19.37 -6.09
C VAL A 327 -0.97 20.17 -7.09
N THR A 328 0.10 19.55 -7.61
CA THR A 328 1.10 20.27 -8.39
C THR A 328 1.00 20.07 -9.90
N GLY A 329 0.41 18.96 -10.35
CA GLY A 329 0.43 18.50 -11.73
C GLY A 329 1.80 17.94 -12.18
N ASP A 330 2.81 17.90 -11.30
CA ASP A 330 4.13 17.34 -11.63
C ASP A 330 4.08 15.81 -11.62
N SER A 331 4.15 15.22 -12.82
CA SER A 331 4.04 13.77 -13.01
C SER A 331 5.35 13.01 -12.83
N LYS A 332 6.50 13.68 -12.63
CA LYS A 332 7.84 13.08 -12.57
C LYS A 332 7.88 11.80 -11.73
N TYR A 333 7.37 11.87 -10.51
CA TYR A 333 7.48 10.77 -9.54
C TYR A 333 6.50 9.64 -9.84
N VAL A 334 5.26 9.98 -10.19
CA VAL A 334 4.24 8.98 -10.55
C VAL A 334 4.57 8.28 -11.86
N ASP A 335 5.06 8.99 -12.87
CA ASP A 335 5.48 8.40 -14.15
C ASP A 335 6.65 7.43 -13.98
N THR A 336 7.60 7.76 -13.10
CA THR A 336 8.72 6.87 -12.79
C THR A 336 8.25 5.57 -12.13
N MET A 337 7.31 5.65 -11.16
CA MET A 337 6.71 4.46 -10.55
C MET A 337 5.92 3.65 -11.57
N ILE A 338 5.13 4.29 -12.41
CA ILE A 338 4.32 3.64 -13.45
C ILE A 338 5.22 2.87 -14.44
N LYS A 339 6.34 3.47 -14.86
CA LYS A 339 7.29 2.79 -15.75
C LYS A 339 7.82 1.49 -15.15
N GLY A 340 8.16 1.48 -13.86
CA GLY A 340 8.57 0.26 -13.15
C GLY A 340 7.44 -0.77 -13.04
N LEU A 341 6.21 -0.33 -12.75
CA LEU A 341 5.03 -1.19 -12.66
C LEU A 341 4.65 -1.83 -14.01
N ASP A 342 4.70 -1.06 -15.10
CA ASP A 342 4.43 -1.57 -16.45
C ASP A 342 5.45 -2.65 -16.84
N TYR A 343 6.73 -2.42 -16.53
CA TYR A 343 7.77 -3.43 -16.75
C TYR A 343 7.53 -4.69 -15.91
N ALA A 344 7.22 -4.52 -14.61
CA ALA A 344 6.99 -5.63 -13.70
C ALA A 344 5.79 -6.49 -14.10
N TRP A 345 4.74 -5.91 -14.68
CA TRP A 345 3.59 -6.64 -15.18
C TRP A 345 3.96 -7.71 -16.20
N ASP A 346 4.88 -7.38 -17.11
CA ASP A 346 5.28 -8.26 -18.20
C ASP A 346 6.43 -9.21 -17.83
N HIS A 347 7.27 -8.85 -16.82
CA HIS A 347 8.54 -9.52 -16.56
C HIS A 347 8.70 -10.12 -15.15
N ALA A 348 7.84 -9.74 -14.20
CA ALA A 348 8.00 -10.12 -12.80
C ALA A 348 6.73 -10.78 -12.21
N ARG A 349 6.13 -11.72 -12.95
CA ARG A 349 4.95 -12.50 -12.52
C ARG A 349 5.23 -13.99 -12.58
N ASP A 350 4.65 -14.75 -11.65
CA ASP A 350 4.72 -16.20 -11.64
C ASP A 350 3.57 -16.84 -12.45
N GLN A 351 3.54 -18.18 -12.47
CA GLN A 351 2.49 -18.95 -13.19
C GLN A 351 1.09 -18.78 -12.57
N ALA A 352 1.00 -18.44 -11.29
CA ALA A 352 -0.27 -18.12 -10.63
C ALA A 352 -0.74 -16.69 -10.94
N GLY A 353 0.06 -15.91 -11.66
CA GLY A 353 -0.19 -14.51 -12.00
C GLY A 353 0.18 -13.54 -10.89
N LEU A 354 0.82 -14.00 -9.80
CA LEU A 354 1.25 -13.14 -8.69
C LEU A 354 2.57 -12.45 -9.03
N MET A 355 2.71 -11.18 -8.59
CA MET A 355 3.94 -10.43 -8.78
C MET A 355 5.08 -11.01 -7.94
N TYR A 356 6.31 -10.86 -8.43
CA TYR A 356 7.52 -11.15 -7.65
C TYR A 356 7.71 -10.08 -6.57
N HIS A 357 8.51 -10.40 -5.56
CA HIS A 357 9.04 -9.39 -4.65
C HIS A 357 10.00 -8.44 -5.39
N ASP A 358 10.87 -8.98 -6.24
CA ASP A 358 11.76 -8.23 -7.11
C ASP A 358 11.07 -7.87 -8.44
N TRP A 359 10.60 -6.65 -8.54
CA TRP A 359 9.89 -6.14 -9.72
C TRP A 359 10.79 -5.91 -10.95
N THR A 360 12.11 -6.05 -10.80
CA THR A 360 13.01 -6.07 -11.96
C THR A 360 12.94 -7.38 -12.75
N GLY A 361 12.33 -8.42 -12.18
CA GLY A 361 12.23 -9.76 -12.77
C GLY A 361 13.57 -10.49 -12.91
N ARG A 362 14.67 -9.93 -12.37
CA ARG A 362 16.03 -10.50 -12.47
C ARG A 362 16.23 -11.69 -11.54
N THR A 363 15.54 -11.70 -10.40
CA THR A 363 15.55 -12.82 -9.46
C THR A 363 14.51 -13.84 -9.91
N ASP A 364 14.92 -15.12 -10.06
CA ASP A 364 13.96 -16.19 -10.37
C ASP A 364 13.10 -16.50 -9.13
N GLU A 365 11.89 -15.97 -9.13
CA GLU A 365 10.92 -16.15 -8.06
C GLU A 365 9.71 -16.99 -8.46
N LYS A 366 9.75 -17.66 -9.62
CA LYS A 366 8.61 -18.42 -10.15
C LYS A 366 8.05 -19.44 -9.18
N ARG A 367 8.90 -20.00 -8.32
CA ARG A 367 8.53 -21.04 -7.35
C ARG A 367 8.64 -20.61 -5.90
N LYS A 368 9.07 -19.36 -5.64
CA LYS A 368 9.15 -18.85 -4.26
C LYS A 368 7.74 -18.60 -3.72
N PRO A 369 7.50 -18.88 -2.43
CA PRO A 369 6.26 -18.48 -1.78
C PRO A 369 6.04 -16.97 -1.90
N LYS A 370 4.80 -16.56 -2.12
CA LYS A 370 4.43 -15.13 -2.24
C LYS A 370 3.78 -14.68 -0.93
N TRP A 371 4.35 -13.65 -0.35
CA TRP A 371 3.82 -13.07 0.87
C TRP A 371 2.53 -12.29 0.59
N LEU A 372 1.53 -12.44 1.46
CA LEU A 372 0.25 -11.73 1.33
C LEU A 372 0.45 -10.22 1.28
N LEU A 373 1.38 -9.67 2.06
CA LEU A 373 1.66 -8.24 2.08
C LEU A 373 2.07 -7.72 0.70
N ASP A 374 3.00 -8.41 0.03
CA ASP A 374 3.47 -8.03 -1.31
C ASP A 374 2.38 -8.21 -2.37
N ALA A 375 1.61 -9.30 -2.29
CA ALA A 375 0.54 -9.55 -3.24
C ALA A 375 -0.63 -8.58 -3.07
N SER A 376 -1.01 -8.27 -1.84
CA SER A 376 -2.18 -7.45 -1.52
C SER A 376 -2.04 -5.98 -1.89
N CYS A 377 -0.80 -5.45 -2.01
CA CYS A 377 -0.58 -4.07 -2.40
C CYS A 377 -0.75 -3.82 -3.91
N VAL A 378 -0.62 -4.86 -4.73
CA VAL A 378 -0.60 -4.73 -6.21
C VAL A 378 -1.92 -4.21 -6.78
N PRO A 379 -3.11 -4.66 -6.35
CA PRO A 379 -4.37 -4.10 -6.82
C PRO A 379 -4.46 -2.59 -6.59
N GLU A 380 -4.01 -2.11 -5.42
CA GLU A 380 -4.01 -0.68 -5.12
C GLU A 380 -3.10 0.11 -6.06
N TYR A 381 -1.93 -0.42 -6.40
CA TYR A 381 -1.04 0.23 -7.38
C TYR A 381 -1.73 0.46 -8.71
N TYR A 382 -2.27 -0.59 -9.32
CA TYR A 382 -2.91 -0.46 -10.64
C TYR A 382 -4.21 0.34 -10.59
N ALA A 383 -4.97 0.27 -9.50
CA ALA A 383 -6.13 1.14 -9.31
C ALA A 383 -5.74 2.63 -9.24
N ARG A 384 -4.63 2.98 -8.56
CA ARG A 384 -4.09 4.35 -8.55
C ARG A 384 -3.59 4.78 -9.92
N VAL A 385 -2.91 3.89 -10.64
CA VAL A 385 -2.49 4.18 -12.02
C VAL A 385 -3.70 4.42 -12.92
N ALA A 386 -4.77 3.63 -12.78
CA ALA A 386 -6.01 3.84 -13.53
C ALA A 386 -6.64 5.21 -13.22
N ILE A 387 -6.60 5.66 -11.97
CA ILE A 387 -7.06 7.00 -11.57
C ILE A 387 -6.17 8.09 -12.20
N ILE A 388 -4.85 7.96 -12.09
CA ILE A 388 -3.87 8.94 -12.63
C ILE A 388 -4.02 9.07 -14.15
N LYS A 389 -4.23 7.96 -14.85
CA LYS A 389 -4.42 7.94 -16.31
C LYS A 389 -5.85 8.30 -16.76
N GLY A 390 -6.77 8.57 -15.83
CA GLY A 390 -8.16 8.93 -16.15
C GLY A 390 -9.02 7.77 -16.68
N GLU A 391 -8.56 6.52 -16.52
CA GLU A 391 -9.33 5.33 -16.91
C GLU A 391 -10.59 5.14 -16.02
N VAL A 392 -10.54 5.61 -14.79
CA VAL A 392 -11.61 5.54 -13.80
C VAL A 392 -11.67 6.82 -12.97
N THR A 393 -12.83 7.08 -12.35
CA THR A 393 -13.02 8.20 -11.43
C THR A 393 -12.95 7.69 -9.99
N ASN A 394 -12.16 8.34 -9.15
CA ASN A 394 -12.14 8.09 -7.71
C ASN A 394 -13.32 8.84 -7.04
N ARG A 395 -14.29 8.10 -6.52
CA ARG A 395 -15.47 8.70 -5.84
C ARG A 395 -15.14 9.33 -4.48
N LYS A 396 -13.99 9.00 -3.89
CA LYS A 396 -13.51 9.62 -2.66
C LYS A 396 -13.14 11.10 -2.84
N MET A 397 -12.85 11.51 -4.09
CA MET A 397 -12.44 12.88 -4.45
C MET A 397 -13.63 13.76 -4.85
N LYS A 398 -14.87 13.29 -4.75
CA LYS A 398 -16.11 14.05 -4.97
C LYS A 398 -16.81 14.29 -3.64
#